data_4bb316d587a79f96ef5c3f0870f62365
#
_entry.id   4bb316d587a79f96ef5c3f0870f62365
#
_cell.length_a   1.000
_cell.length_b   1.000
_cell.length_c   1.000
_cell.angle_alpha   90.00
_cell.angle_beta   90.00
_cell.angle_gamma   90.00
#
_symmetry.space_group_name_H-M   'P 1'
#
loop_
_entity.id
_entity.type
_entity.pdbx_description
1 polymer ?
#
loop_
_entity_poly.entity_id
_entity_poly.type
_entity_poly.pdbx_seq_one_letter_code
_entity_poly.pdbx_strand_id
1 'polypeptide(L)'
;MARRALDYLVGFNISPILWTKLPGSKSAGRVQSAMGAPRTVTPYNCFVSSTIEDSMDGITRAVARAAKTMQLGGGIGYDFSTLRPHGALIKSLDSTSSGPISFMGIFDATCKTICSAGHRRGAQMAVLRVDHPDIEKFIRAKNNSTDLTQFNISIAVTDKFMEAVKLDKDFDLVFEGTAYKTVKAKALWDDILRSTWDWAEPGILFIDRINQKNNLHYCEEIAATNPCGEQPLPPNGACLLGSFNLTKYIVEHDGKYVFNMNMLRNDIPWVVRAMDNVVDRATYPLPEQEEEAKNKRRMGLGVTGVANAIEALGFDYGSDDFIRIFEDIMATIRDECYKASIELAKEKGKFPLFKKDYLTSGFAMTLPIEIRTEIAKYGIRNSHLLSVAPTGTISLSADNVSSGIEPVFNYGYDRTIQTFDGPITEHVDDYGYREFGVKGKTADELSVFDHVRVLNVASRYVDSACSKTCNVGDNVTW
;
A
#
# COMPACT_ATOMS: atom_id res chain seq x y z
N MET A 1 3.35 8.20 -33.11
CA MET A 1 3.76 6.77 -33.28
C MET A 1 3.92 6.05 -31.94
N ALA A 2 4.67 6.54 -30.98
CA ALA A 2 4.87 5.86 -29.69
C ALA A 2 3.57 5.60 -28.89
N ARG A 3 2.58 6.52 -28.88
CA ARG A 3 1.26 6.32 -28.27
C ARG A 3 0.56 5.05 -28.75
N ARG A 4 0.47 4.88 -30.09
CA ARG A 4 -0.17 3.71 -30.70
C ARG A 4 0.63 2.42 -30.45
N ALA A 5 1.96 2.53 -30.35
CA ALA A 5 2.80 1.39 -30.03
C ALA A 5 2.56 0.85 -28.61
N LEU A 6 2.39 1.72 -27.60
CA LEU A 6 2.08 1.29 -26.23
C LEU A 6 0.68 0.69 -26.09
N ASP A 7 -0.33 1.25 -26.75
CA ASP A 7 -1.68 0.70 -26.80
C ASP A 7 -1.69 -0.67 -27.53
N TYR A 8 -0.89 -0.79 -28.60
CA TYR A 8 -0.72 -2.01 -29.36
C TYR A 8 0.02 -3.10 -28.56
N LEU A 9 1.09 -2.73 -27.86
CA LEU A 9 1.93 -3.66 -27.08
C LEU A 9 1.20 -4.24 -25.85
N VAL A 10 0.43 -3.44 -25.15
CA VAL A 10 -0.44 -3.93 -24.06
C VAL A 10 -1.61 -4.76 -24.62
N GLY A 11 -2.02 -4.51 -25.87
CA GLY A 11 -3.07 -5.25 -26.57
C GLY A 11 -2.68 -6.66 -27.02
N PHE A 12 -1.39 -6.95 -27.23
CA PHE A 12 -0.90 -8.19 -27.84
C PHE A 12 -0.18 -9.15 -26.88
N ASN A 13 -0.39 -9.08 -25.57
CA ASN A 13 0.30 -9.97 -24.60
C ASN A 13 1.84 -9.93 -24.71
N ILE A 14 2.41 -8.84 -25.23
CA ILE A 14 3.85 -8.73 -25.36
C ILE A 14 4.46 -8.42 -24.00
N SER A 15 5.26 -9.34 -23.59
CA SER A 15 6.10 -9.49 -22.40
C SER A 15 6.38 -8.22 -21.57
N PRO A 16 6.42 -8.37 -20.25
CA PRO A 16 6.95 -7.39 -19.26
C PRO A 16 8.31 -6.77 -19.63
N ILE A 17 9.05 -7.38 -20.52
CA ILE A 17 10.36 -6.92 -21.04
C ILE A 17 10.30 -5.47 -21.60
N LEU A 18 9.16 -5.03 -22.15
CA LEU A 18 9.02 -3.66 -22.66
C LEU A 18 8.85 -2.60 -21.60
N TRP A 19 8.33 -2.97 -20.42
CA TRP A 19 8.32 -2.08 -19.25
C TRP A 19 9.74 -1.83 -18.72
N THR A 20 10.65 -2.79 -18.93
CA THR A 20 12.06 -2.61 -18.57
C THR A 20 12.81 -1.69 -19.54
N LYS A 21 12.22 -1.39 -20.71
CA LYS A 21 12.82 -0.50 -21.72
C LYS A 21 12.33 0.95 -21.63
N LEU A 22 11.29 1.25 -20.83
CA LEU A 22 11.01 2.62 -20.46
C LEU A 22 12.03 3.03 -19.39
N PRO A 23 12.98 3.92 -19.69
CA PRO A 23 13.95 4.35 -18.70
C PRO A 23 13.21 4.87 -17.48
N GLY A 24 13.56 4.36 -16.31
CA GLY A 24 13.05 4.88 -15.05
C GLY A 24 11.70 4.38 -14.55
N SER A 25 10.98 3.50 -15.22
CA SER A 25 9.74 2.93 -14.68
C SER A 25 9.84 1.45 -14.36
N LYS A 26 9.24 1.02 -13.25
CA LYS A 26 9.07 -0.39 -12.88
C LYS A 26 7.61 -0.65 -12.54
N SER A 27 6.97 -1.56 -13.28
CA SER A 27 5.69 -2.11 -12.86
C SER A 27 5.89 -3.00 -11.64
N ALA A 28 4.83 -3.12 -10.80
CA ALA A 28 4.88 -4.03 -9.66
C ALA A 28 5.20 -5.47 -10.10
N GLY A 29 5.77 -6.25 -9.20
CA GLY A 29 6.16 -7.64 -9.48
C GLY A 29 5.01 -8.47 -10.04
N ARG A 30 3.76 -8.21 -9.63
CA ARG A 30 2.58 -8.90 -10.18
C ARG A 30 2.28 -8.51 -11.63
N VAL A 31 2.41 -7.27 -12.01
CA VAL A 31 2.26 -6.87 -13.42
C VAL A 31 3.32 -7.57 -14.26
N GLN A 32 4.57 -7.62 -13.80
CA GLN A 32 5.66 -8.30 -14.50
C GLN A 32 5.45 -9.80 -14.62
N SER A 33 4.92 -10.47 -13.60
CA SER A 33 4.72 -11.92 -13.56
C SER A 33 3.40 -12.39 -14.17
N ALA A 34 2.44 -11.50 -14.38
CA ALA A 34 1.10 -11.84 -14.86
C ALA A 34 0.92 -11.51 -16.35
N MET A 35 1.38 -10.33 -16.78
CA MET A 35 1.17 -9.89 -18.15
C MET A 35 2.01 -10.74 -19.13
N GLY A 36 1.30 -11.45 -20.03
CA GLY A 36 1.94 -12.36 -20.99
C GLY A 36 2.39 -13.71 -20.42
N ALA A 37 2.06 -14.02 -19.17
CA ALA A 37 2.34 -15.32 -18.58
C ALA A 37 1.42 -16.41 -19.17
N PRO A 38 1.90 -17.65 -19.34
CA PRO A 38 1.08 -18.77 -19.83
C PRO A 38 0.06 -19.29 -18.81
N ARG A 39 0.11 -18.80 -17.58
CA ARG A 39 -0.77 -19.16 -16.46
C ARG A 39 -1.70 -18.01 -16.08
N THR A 40 -2.89 -18.35 -15.60
CA THR A 40 -3.87 -17.36 -15.13
C THR A 40 -3.45 -16.85 -13.75
N VAL A 41 -2.99 -15.61 -13.68
CA VAL A 41 -2.67 -14.87 -12.45
C VAL A 41 -3.15 -13.43 -12.60
N THR A 42 -3.46 -12.78 -11.49
CA THR A 42 -3.86 -11.36 -11.52
C THR A 42 -2.63 -10.44 -11.53
N PRO A 43 -2.63 -9.34 -12.30
CA PRO A 43 -1.61 -8.30 -12.20
C PRO A 43 -1.78 -7.40 -10.96
N TYR A 44 -2.88 -7.56 -10.22
CA TYR A 44 -3.14 -6.81 -9.00
C TYR A 44 -2.45 -7.43 -7.79
N ASN A 45 -1.81 -6.58 -6.97
CA ASN A 45 -1.17 -7.00 -5.74
C ASN A 45 -2.10 -6.95 -4.53
N CYS A 46 -2.98 -5.95 -4.50
CA CYS A 46 -3.63 -5.42 -3.31
C CYS A 46 -5.14 -5.50 -3.46
N PHE A 47 -5.77 -6.16 -2.49
CA PHE A 47 -7.22 -6.30 -2.41
C PHE A 47 -7.69 -6.06 -0.98
N VAL A 48 -8.95 -5.66 -0.85
CA VAL A 48 -9.72 -5.73 0.39
C VAL A 48 -10.95 -6.61 0.15
N SER A 49 -11.29 -7.43 1.13
CA SER A 49 -12.43 -8.34 1.09
C SER A 49 -13.75 -7.57 0.96
N SER A 50 -14.81 -8.25 0.53
CA SER A 50 -16.15 -7.78 0.82
C SER A 50 -16.35 -7.64 2.32
N THR A 51 -17.34 -6.84 2.74
CA THR A 51 -17.80 -6.82 4.13
C THR A 51 -18.12 -8.24 4.59
N ILE A 52 -17.60 -8.63 5.74
CA ILE A 52 -17.87 -9.95 6.34
C ILE A 52 -19.20 -9.85 7.08
N GLU A 53 -20.22 -10.55 6.58
CA GLU A 53 -21.52 -10.64 7.27
C GLU A 53 -21.35 -11.41 8.58
N ASP A 54 -22.00 -10.95 9.66
CA ASP A 54 -21.96 -11.57 10.98
C ASP A 54 -22.83 -12.83 11.06
N SER A 55 -22.44 -13.83 10.28
CA SER A 55 -23.08 -15.16 10.22
C SER A 55 -22.06 -16.21 9.77
N MET A 56 -22.29 -17.49 10.09
CA MET A 56 -21.42 -18.57 9.63
C MET A 56 -21.34 -18.64 8.12
N ASP A 57 -22.46 -18.43 7.40
CA ASP A 57 -22.49 -18.39 5.94
C ASP A 57 -21.69 -17.19 5.39
N GLY A 58 -21.80 -16.03 6.02
CA GLY A 58 -21.05 -14.84 5.64
C GLY A 58 -19.53 -15.03 5.84
N ILE A 59 -19.13 -15.55 7.00
CA ILE A 59 -17.72 -15.81 7.34
C ILE A 59 -17.12 -16.85 6.37
N THR A 60 -17.79 -17.98 6.15
CA THR A 60 -17.30 -19.05 5.26
C THR A 60 -17.25 -18.60 3.81
N ARG A 61 -18.21 -17.78 3.35
CA ARG A 61 -18.19 -17.14 2.04
C ARG A 61 -16.98 -16.21 1.89
N ALA A 62 -16.69 -15.40 2.91
CA ALA A 62 -15.50 -14.52 2.92
C ALA A 62 -14.21 -15.32 2.82
N VAL A 63 -14.07 -16.42 3.57
CA VAL A 63 -12.93 -17.36 3.47
C VAL A 63 -12.78 -17.93 2.06
N ALA A 64 -13.86 -18.42 1.45
CA ALA A 64 -13.82 -18.98 0.09
C ALA A 64 -13.42 -17.96 -0.97
N ARG A 65 -13.88 -16.69 -0.84
CA ARG A 65 -13.52 -15.57 -1.73
C ARG A 65 -12.06 -15.18 -1.56
N ALA A 66 -11.59 -15.12 -0.31
CA ALA A 66 -10.20 -14.87 0.01
C ALA A 66 -9.27 -15.94 -0.60
N ALA A 67 -9.64 -17.21 -0.48
CA ALA A 67 -8.92 -18.33 -1.07
C ALA A 67 -8.68 -18.15 -2.58
N LYS A 68 -9.72 -17.76 -3.32
CA LYS A 68 -9.64 -17.48 -4.78
C LYS A 68 -8.72 -16.29 -5.08
N THR A 69 -8.81 -15.21 -4.29
CA THR A 69 -7.96 -14.03 -4.47
C THR A 69 -6.49 -14.37 -4.24
N MET A 70 -6.18 -15.10 -3.17
CA MET A 70 -4.82 -15.54 -2.86
C MET A 70 -4.29 -16.56 -3.87
N GLN A 71 -5.12 -17.47 -4.37
CA GLN A 71 -4.74 -18.44 -5.40
C GLN A 71 -4.24 -17.76 -6.68
N LEU A 72 -4.85 -16.64 -7.08
CA LEU A 72 -4.42 -15.84 -8.24
C LEU A 72 -3.28 -14.86 -7.91
N GLY A 73 -2.79 -14.87 -6.67
CA GLY A 73 -1.61 -14.15 -6.25
C GLY A 73 -1.85 -12.82 -5.56
N GLY A 74 -3.09 -12.45 -5.25
CA GLY A 74 -3.41 -11.23 -4.52
C GLY A 74 -3.17 -11.34 -3.02
N GLY A 75 -2.62 -10.29 -2.39
CA GLY A 75 -2.71 -10.08 -0.94
C GLY A 75 -4.07 -9.45 -0.59
N ILE A 76 -4.63 -9.78 0.58
CA ILE A 76 -5.98 -9.36 0.91
C ILE A 76 -6.09 -8.86 2.37
N GLY A 77 -6.81 -7.76 2.55
CA GLY A 77 -7.17 -7.22 3.86
C GLY A 77 -8.63 -7.41 4.21
N TYR A 78 -8.94 -7.41 5.49
CA TYR A 78 -10.28 -7.62 6.02
C TYR A 78 -10.57 -6.63 7.13
N ASP A 79 -11.83 -6.16 7.18
CA ASP A 79 -12.40 -5.54 8.36
C ASP A 79 -13.15 -6.60 9.18
N PHE A 80 -12.64 -6.93 10.36
CA PHE A 80 -13.26 -7.87 11.29
C PHE A 80 -14.20 -7.18 12.29
N SER A 81 -14.34 -5.86 12.22
CA SER A 81 -15.17 -5.06 13.14
C SER A 81 -16.67 -5.30 12.95
N THR A 82 -17.04 -5.93 11.85
CA THR A 82 -18.43 -6.29 11.53
C THR A 82 -18.92 -7.54 12.26
N LEU A 83 -18.01 -8.31 12.86
CA LEU A 83 -18.35 -9.52 13.59
C LEU A 83 -18.65 -9.22 15.06
N ARG A 84 -19.71 -9.82 15.60
CA ARG A 84 -20.10 -9.68 17.00
C ARG A 84 -18.97 -10.12 17.95
N PRO A 85 -18.85 -9.48 19.12
CA PRO A 85 -17.77 -9.78 20.05
C PRO A 85 -17.92 -11.15 20.70
N HIS A 86 -16.83 -11.61 21.28
CA HIS A 86 -16.79 -12.79 22.13
C HIS A 86 -17.80 -12.68 23.26
N GLY A 87 -18.53 -13.75 23.50
CA GLY A 87 -19.59 -13.82 24.55
C GLY A 87 -20.92 -13.19 24.14
N ALA A 88 -21.04 -12.54 22.97
CA ALA A 88 -22.32 -12.05 22.48
C ALA A 88 -23.29 -13.21 22.20
N LEU A 89 -24.56 -13.03 22.58
CA LEU A 89 -25.60 -14.07 22.46
C LEU A 89 -25.91 -14.41 20.99
N ILE A 90 -25.89 -15.69 20.68
CA ILE A 90 -26.40 -16.26 19.42
C ILE A 90 -27.82 -16.78 19.67
N LYS A 91 -28.82 -15.94 19.45
CA LYS A 91 -30.22 -16.23 19.81
C LYS A 91 -30.75 -17.53 19.17
N SER A 92 -30.31 -17.86 17.96
CA SER A 92 -30.76 -19.07 17.25
C SER A 92 -30.21 -20.38 17.82
N LEU A 93 -29.15 -20.34 18.60
CA LEU A 93 -28.47 -21.52 19.14
C LEU A 93 -28.45 -21.56 20.67
N ASP A 94 -28.98 -20.53 21.33
CA ASP A 94 -28.89 -20.34 22.78
C ASP A 94 -27.46 -20.52 23.32
N SER A 95 -26.52 -19.95 22.58
CA SER A 95 -25.08 -20.03 22.85
C SER A 95 -24.40 -18.69 22.68
N THR A 96 -23.09 -18.61 22.85
CA THR A 96 -22.33 -17.36 22.73
C THR A 96 -21.30 -17.42 21.62
N SER A 97 -21.01 -16.25 21.03
CA SER A 97 -20.02 -16.06 19.97
C SER A 97 -18.60 -16.28 20.51
N SER A 98 -17.73 -16.87 19.70
CA SER A 98 -16.29 -16.98 19.96
C SER A 98 -15.53 -15.69 19.63
N GLY A 99 -16.14 -14.73 18.92
CA GLY A 99 -15.57 -13.43 18.56
C GLY A 99 -14.65 -13.43 17.33
N PRO A 100 -14.30 -12.24 16.79
CA PRO A 100 -13.57 -12.08 15.55
C PRO A 100 -12.19 -12.74 15.56
N ILE A 101 -11.42 -12.66 16.65
CA ILE A 101 -10.08 -13.23 16.75
C ILE A 101 -10.08 -14.75 16.55
N SER A 102 -11.10 -15.42 17.08
CA SER A 102 -11.27 -16.86 16.89
C SER A 102 -11.51 -17.21 15.41
N PHE A 103 -12.34 -16.44 14.72
CA PHE A 103 -12.61 -16.63 13.29
C PHE A 103 -11.39 -16.30 12.42
N MET A 104 -10.53 -15.36 12.79
CA MET A 104 -9.27 -15.10 12.11
C MET A 104 -8.42 -16.38 11.95
N GLY A 105 -8.50 -17.31 12.89
CA GLY A 105 -7.82 -18.61 12.81
C GLY A 105 -8.17 -19.43 11.55
N ILE A 106 -9.43 -19.35 11.06
CA ILE A 106 -9.87 -20.03 9.82
C ILE A 106 -9.17 -19.40 8.61
N PHE A 107 -9.13 -18.07 8.55
CA PHE A 107 -8.45 -17.33 7.48
C PHE A 107 -6.93 -17.60 7.50
N ASP A 108 -6.31 -17.63 8.67
CA ASP A 108 -4.88 -17.93 8.85
C ASP A 108 -4.54 -19.34 8.35
N ALA A 109 -5.32 -20.37 8.75
CA ALA A 109 -5.15 -21.74 8.30
C ALA A 109 -5.35 -21.88 6.78
N THR A 110 -6.35 -21.19 6.22
CA THR A 110 -6.61 -21.16 4.77
C THR A 110 -5.42 -20.56 4.03
N CYS A 111 -4.89 -19.43 4.50
CA CYS A 111 -3.73 -18.78 3.89
C CYS A 111 -2.47 -19.65 3.96
N LYS A 112 -2.23 -20.33 5.08
CA LYS A 112 -1.12 -21.30 5.23
C LYS A 112 -1.21 -22.43 4.21
N THR A 113 -2.42 -22.87 3.87
CA THR A 113 -2.66 -24.00 2.97
C THR A 113 -2.53 -23.60 1.50
N ILE A 114 -2.89 -22.36 1.15
CA ILE A 114 -2.90 -21.88 -0.24
C ILE A 114 -1.58 -21.20 -0.56
N CYS A 115 -0.79 -21.81 -1.47
CA CYS A 115 0.36 -21.16 -2.07
C CYS A 115 -0.08 -20.17 -3.14
N SER A 116 0.20 -18.90 -2.93
CA SER A 116 -0.07 -17.82 -3.88
C SER A 116 0.69 -18.07 -5.19
N ALA A 117 -0.03 -18.32 -6.28
CA ALA A 117 0.52 -18.55 -7.64
C ALA A 117 1.69 -19.58 -7.69
N GLY A 118 1.69 -20.55 -6.78
CA GLY A 118 2.60 -21.70 -6.78
C GLY A 118 3.97 -21.49 -6.10
N HIS A 119 4.37 -20.28 -5.72
CA HIS A 119 5.70 -20.02 -5.13
C HIS A 119 5.75 -18.96 -4.03
N ARG A 120 4.67 -18.24 -3.78
CA ARG A 120 4.63 -17.20 -2.75
C ARG A 120 3.57 -17.52 -1.71
N ARG A 121 3.91 -17.38 -0.43
CA ARG A 121 2.92 -17.44 0.65
C ARG A 121 1.89 -16.32 0.49
N GLY A 122 0.64 -16.59 0.81
CA GLY A 122 -0.38 -15.56 0.92
C GLY A 122 0.02 -14.51 1.97
N ALA A 123 -0.51 -13.31 1.85
CA ALA A 123 -0.35 -12.27 2.85
C ALA A 123 -1.73 -11.67 3.15
N GLN A 124 -2.01 -11.45 4.43
CA GLN A 124 -3.28 -10.96 4.91
C GLN A 124 -3.11 -9.77 5.84
N MET A 125 -4.11 -8.89 5.90
CA MET A 125 -4.26 -7.82 6.89
C MET A 125 -5.57 -8.03 7.64
N ALA A 126 -5.53 -8.00 8.96
CA ALA A 126 -6.73 -7.89 9.78
C ALA A 126 -6.82 -6.48 10.37
N VAL A 127 -7.96 -5.85 10.19
CA VAL A 127 -8.28 -4.57 10.82
C VAL A 127 -9.41 -4.78 11.82
N LEU A 128 -9.26 -4.18 13.00
CA LEU A 128 -10.33 -4.09 14.01
C LEU A 128 -10.46 -2.63 14.46
N ARG A 129 -11.68 -2.13 14.56
CA ARG A 129 -11.95 -0.77 15.08
C ARG A 129 -11.58 -0.70 16.55
N VAL A 130 -11.03 0.43 16.96
CA VAL A 130 -10.60 0.68 18.34
C VAL A 130 -11.75 0.64 19.36
N ASP A 131 -12.98 0.89 18.92
CA ASP A 131 -14.20 0.83 19.76
C ASP A 131 -14.84 -0.56 19.80
N HIS A 132 -14.28 -1.57 19.14
CA HIS A 132 -14.80 -2.93 19.19
C HIS A 132 -14.60 -3.57 20.57
N PRO A 133 -15.60 -4.29 21.15
CA PRO A 133 -15.47 -4.88 22.48
C PRO A 133 -14.29 -5.86 22.68
N ASP A 134 -13.83 -6.53 21.62
CA ASP A 134 -12.69 -7.44 21.67
C ASP A 134 -11.33 -6.77 21.39
N ILE A 135 -11.26 -5.42 21.39
CA ILE A 135 -10.03 -4.70 21.02
C ILE A 135 -8.83 -5.06 21.90
N GLU A 136 -9.03 -5.22 23.21
CA GLU A 136 -7.94 -5.58 24.14
C GLU A 136 -7.35 -6.98 23.84
N LYS A 137 -8.20 -7.92 23.39
CA LYS A 137 -7.75 -9.24 22.94
C LYS A 137 -7.01 -9.15 21.59
N PHE A 138 -7.50 -8.29 20.68
CA PHE A 138 -6.90 -8.09 19.38
C PHE A 138 -5.51 -7.48 19.46
N ILE A 139 -5.29 -6.49 20.34
CA ILE A 139 -3.97 -5.89 20.61
C ILE A 139 -2.94 -6.97 20.92
N ARG A 140 -3.32 -8.02 21.66
CA ARG A 140 -2.44 -9.09 22.14
C ARG A 140 -2.52 -10.36 21.31
N ALA A 141 -3.27 -10.38 20.21
CA ALA A 141 -3.55 -11.59 19.43
C ALA A 141 -2.29 -12.26 18.85
N LYS A 142 -1.20 -11.50 18.69
CA LYS A 142 0.09 -11.98 18.16
C LYS A 142 1.25 -11.93 19.16
N ASN A 143 0.98 -11.71 20.45
CA ASN A 143 2.02 -11.77 21.49
C ASN A 143 2.57 -13.19 21.70
N ASN A 144 2.05 -14.16 20.96
CA ASN A 144 2.61 -15.50 20.80
C ASN A 144 3.07 -15.65 19.35
N SER A 145 4.34 -15.97 19.14
CA SER A 145 4.97 -16.08 17.81
C SER A 145 4.41 -17.19 16.90
N THR A 146 3.50 -18.02 17.39
CA THR A 146 2.93 -19.17 16.67
C THR A 146 1.55 -18.90 16.08
N ASP A 147 0.83 -17.90 16.58
CA ASP A 147 -0.56 -17.63 16.19
C ASP A 147 -0.66 -16.54 15.13
N LEU A 148 -1.65 -16.66 14.26
CA LEU A 148 -1.99 -15.69 13.21
C LEU A 148 -0.77 -15.23 12.36
N THR A 149 0.16 -16.13 12.09
CA THR A 149 1.44 -15.83 11.43
C THR A 149 1.32 -15.37 9.98
N GLN A 150 0.15 -15.56 9.36
CA GLN A 150 -0.13 -15.08 8.00
C GLN A 150 -0.81 -13.72 7.98
N PHE A 151 -1.10 -13.15 9.13
CA PHE A 151 -1.68 -11.83 9.27
C PHE A 151 -0.66 -10.77 9.68
N ASN A 152 -0.72 -9.61 9.05
CA ASN A 152 -0.43 -8.34 9.69
C ASN A 152 -1.72 -7.85 10.36
N ILE A 153 -1.63 -7.26 11.54
CA ILE A 153 -2.79 -6.73 12.27
C ILE A 153 -2.68 -5.23 12.45
N SER A 154 -3.80 -4.52 12.31
CA SER A 154 -3.87 -3.07 12.49
C SER A 154 -5.16 -2.64 13.18
N ILE A 155 -5.08 -1.59 13.96
CA ILE A 155 -6.22 -1.01 14.66
C ILE A 155 -6.68 0.25 13.92
N ALA A 156 -7.97 0.29 13.57
CA ALA A 156 -8.58 1.48 13.00
C ALA A 156 -8.98 2.44 14.15
N VAL A 157 -8.17 3.47 14.38
CA VAL A 157 -8.42 4.49 15.39
C VAL A 157 -9.23 5.64 14.80
N THR A 158 -10.18 6.15 15.62
CA THR A 158 -11.04 7.28 15.25
C THR A 158 -10.52 8.59 15.84
N ASP A 159 -10.90 9.72 15.26
CA ASP A 159 -10.63 11.05 15.81
C ASP A 159 -11.24 11.19 17.23
N LYS A 160 -12.44 10.62 17.44
CA LYS A 160 -13.10 10.57 18.75
C LYS A 160 -12.24 9.86 19.81
N PHE A 161 -11.64 8.71 19.45
CA PHE A 161 -10.72 8.00 20.33
C PHE A 161 -9.48 8.82 20.66
N MET A 162 -8.83 9.40 19.63
CA MET A 162 -7.63 10.22 19.81
C MET A 162 -7.90 11.47 20.64
N GLU A 163 -9.09 12.07 20.52
CA GLU A 163 -9.51 13.16 21.41
C GLU A 163 -9.67 12.69 22.86
N ALA A 164 -10.28 11.53 23.07
CA ALA A 164 -10.42 10.94 24.40
C ALA A 164 -9.05 10.61 25.02
N VAL A 165 -8.09 10.11 24.23
CA VAL A 165 -6.69 9.89 24.67
C VAL A 165 -6.06 11.21 25.12
N LYS A 166 -6.16 12.25 24.28
CA LYS A 166 -5.58 13.58 24.56
C LYS A 166 -6.15 14.22 25.82
N LEU A 167 -7.42 14.00 26.09
CA LEU A 167 -8.15 14.59 27.23
C LEU A 167 -8.24 13.65 28.44
N ASP A 168 -7.57 12.47 28.38
CA ASP A 168 -7.60 11.42 29.43
C ASP A 168 -9.02 11.03 29.86
N LYS A 169 -9.93 10.88 28.88
CA LYS A 169 -11.34 10.55 29.11
C LYS A 169 -11.59 9.05 29.05
N ASP A 170 -12.76 8.68 29.55
CA ASP A 170 -13.35 7.37 29.36
C ASP A 170 -13.79 7.18 27.90
N PHE A 171 -13.73 5.94 27.41
CA PHE A 171 -14.09 5.57 26.06
C PHE A 171 -14.89 4.27 26.07
N ASP A 172 -16.04 4.27 25.41
CA ASP A 172 -16.92 3.11 25.37
C ASP A 172 -16.53 2.19 24.20
N LEU A 173 -16.41 0.90 24.51
CA LEU A 173 -16.31 -0.16 23.53
C LEU A 173 -17.71 -0.59 23.13
N VAL A 174 -18.05 -0.46 21.85
CA VAL A 174 -19.42 -0.60 21.36
C VAL A 174 -19.52 -1.57 20.18
N PHE A 175 -20.62 -2.30 20.10
CA PHE A 175 -20.99 -3.09 18.92
C PHE A 175 -22.48 -2.88 18.64
N GLU A 176 -22.84 -2.56 17.40
CA GLU A 176 -24.22 -2.26 16.97
C GLU A 176 -24.97 -1.29 17.92
N GLY A 177 -24.26 -0.24 18.35
CA GLY A 177 -24.82 0.80 19.23
C GLY A 177 -24.94 0.39 20.71
N THR A 178 -24.61 -0.84 21.08
CA THR A 178 -24.60 -1.32 22.47
C THR A 178 -23.22 -1.17 23.09
N ALA A 179 -23.11 -0.48 24.21
CA ALA A 179 -21.88 -0.41 24.99
C ALA A 179 -21.67 -1.70 25.80
N TYR A 180 -20.55 -2.35 25.59
CA TYR A 180 -20.15 -3.57 26.29
C TYR A 180 -19.24 -3.30 27.47
N LYS A 181 -18.36 -2.30 27.33
CA LYS A 181 -17.36 -1.96 28.35
C LYS A 181 -16.92 -0.51 28.16
N THR A 182 -16.65 0.17 29.28
CA THR A 182 -15.98 1.48 29.28
C THR A 182 -14.54 1.31 29.76
N VAL A 183 -13.57 1.91 29.05
CA VAL A 183 -12.14 1.86 29.35
C VAL A 183 -11.55 3.27 29.43
N LYS A 184 -10.38 3.42 30.06
CA LYS A 184 -9.60 4.65 29.95
C LYS A 184 -8.94 4.71 28.58
N ALA A 185 -9.27 5.71 27.76
CA ALA A 185 -8.74 5.85 26.40
C ALA A 185 -7.21 5.89 26.37
N LYS A 186 -6.59 6.63 27.33
CA LYS A 186 -5.13 6.72 27.42
C LYS A 186 -4.49 5.38 27.78
N ALA A 187 -5.06 4.62 28.70
CA ALA A 187 -4.54 3.31 29.07
C ALA A 187 -4.61 2.32 27.89
N LEU A 188 -5.71 2.34 27.13
CA LEU A 188 -5.85 1.53 25.91
C LEU A 188 -4.83 1.93 24.84
N TRP A 189 -4.58 3.23 24.69
CA TRP A 189 -3.56 3.74 23.77
C TRP A 189 -2.14 3.31 24.17
N ASP A 190 -1.81 3.41 25.45
CA ASP A 190 -0.52 2.99 25.99
C ASP A 190 -0.32 1.46 25.81
N ASP A 191 -1.38 0.65 25.94
CA ASP A 191 -1.36 -0.81 25.68
C ASP A 191 -1.10 -1.11 24.19
N ILE A 192 -1.72 -0.36 23.28
CA ILE A 192 -1.45 -0.45 21.83
C ILE A 192 0.02 -0.14 21.54
N LEU A 193 0.52 1.00 22.01
CA LEU A 193 1.90 1.42 21.78
C LEU A 193 2.88 0.42 22.38
N ARG A 194 2.61 -0.11 23.58
CA ARG A 194 3.46 -1.11 24.21
C ARG A 194 3.52 -2.41 23.41
N SER A 195 2.39 -2.90 22.91
CA SER A 195 2.37 -4.08 22.04
C SER A 195 3.14 -3.83 20.75
N THR A 196 2.96 -2.66 20.11
CA THR A 196 3.71 -2.29 18.91
C THR A 196 5.22 -2.22 19.18
N TRP A 197 5.64 -1.70 20.33
CA TRP A 197 7.04 -1.67 20.74
C TRP A 197 7.63 -3.07 20.90
N ASP A 198 6.92 -3.94 21.62
CA ASP A 198 7.42 -5.27 21.97
C ASP A 198 7.39 -6.25 20.77
N TRP A 199 6.45 -6.09 19.83
CA TRP A 199 6.14 -7.07 18.79
C TRP A 199 6.09 -6.51 17.36
N ALA A 200 6.33 -5.20 17.18
CA ALA A 200 6.13 -4.48 15.91
C ALA A 200 4.68 -4.49 15.37
N GLU A 201 3.72 -4.97 16.18
CA GLU A 201 2.29 -5.03 15.87
C GLU A 201 1.46 -4.80 17.15
N PRO A 202 0.23 -4.28 17.04
CA PRO A 202 -0.51 -3.92 15.83
C PRO A 202 -0.03 -2.60 15.19
N GLY A 203 -0.28 -2.45 13.88
CA GLY A 203 -0.20 -1.16 13.20
C GLY A 203 -1.38 -0.25 13.57
N ILE A 204 -1.30 1.04 13.20
CA ILE A 204 -2.35 2.03 13.47
C ILE A 204 -2.83 2.64 12.15
N LEU A 205 -4.15 2.64 11.95
CA LEU A 205 -4.81 3.29 10.83
C LEU A 205 -5.68 4.43 11.37
N PHE A 206 -5.37 5.66 11.01
CA PHE A 206 -6.19 6.83 11.33
C PHE A 206 -7.38 6.89 10.37
N ILE A 207 -8.38 6.04 10.62
CA ILE A 207 -9.42 5.72 9.64
C ILE A 207 -10.27 6.93 9.23
N ASP A 208 -10.57 7.84 10.15
CA ASP A 208 -11.33 9.05 9.85
C ASP A 208 -10.51 9.98 8.93
N ARG A 209 -9.19 10.06 9.14
CA ARG A 209 -8.27 10.85 8.29
C ARG A 209 -8.14 10.25 6.91
N ILE A 210 -8.09 8.91 6.81
CA ILE A 210 -8.09 8.20 5.54
C ILE A 210 -9.36 8.53 4.75
N ASN A 211 -10.54 8.40 5.37
CA ASN A 211 -11.81 8.69 4.73
C ASN A 211 -11.96 10.18 4.38
N GLN A 212 -11.49 11.09 5.24
CA GLN A 212 -11.49 12.53 4.94
C GLN A 212 -10.69 12.89 3.70
N LYS A 213 -9.58 12.19 3.45
CA LYS A 213 -8.71 12.40 2.28
C LYS A 213 -9.14 11.58 1.05
N ASN A 214 -10.05 10.62 1.19
CA ASN A 214 -10.47 9.74 0.10
C ASN A 214 -11.13 10.54 -1.04
N ASN A 215 -10.60 10.42 -2.24
CA ASN A 215 -11.13 11.06 -3.44
C ASN A 215 -12.56 10.62 -3.79
N LEU A 216 -12.97 9.43 -3.31
CA LEU A 216 -14.30 8.85 -3.56
C LEU A 216 -15.22 8.86 -2.33
N HIS A 217 -14.97 9.77 -1.38
CA HIS A 217 -15.76 9.95 -0.14
C HIS A 217 -17.28 10.04 -0.37
N TYR A 218 -17.72 10.38 -1.57
CA TYR A 218 -19.12 10.49 -1.95
C TYR A 218 -19.79 9.16 -2.35
N CYS A 219 -19.04 8.07 -2.49
CA CYS A 219 -19.59 6.78 -2.94
C CYS A 219 -18.95 5.55 -2.31
N GLU A 220 -17.98 5.72 -1.40
CA GLU A 220 -17.36 4.62 -0.69
C GLU A 220 -16.92 5.02 0.72
N GLU A 221 -16.76 4.04 1.58
CA GLU A 221 -16.14 4.15 2.88
C GLU A 221 -15.00 3.12 2.99
N ILE A 222 -13.85 3.56 3.50
CA ILE A 222 -12.67 2.73 3.68
C ILE A 222 -12.65 2.24 5.12
N ALA A 223 -12.58 0.92 5.31
CA ALA A 223 -12.52 0.27 6.63
C ALA A 223 -11.27 -0.60 6.82
N ALA A 224 -10.55 -0.92 5.74
CA ALA A 224 -9.36 -1.77 5.80
C ALA A 224 -8.31 -1.35 4.76
N THR A 225 -7.13 -1.98 4.84
CA THR A 225 -6.04 -1.80 3.88
C THR A 225 -5.59 -3.16 3.35
N ASN A 226 -4.77 -3.15 2.29
CA ASN A 226 -3.98 -4.31 1.87
C ASN A 226 -2.95 -4.71 2.94
N PRO A 227 -2.26 -5.88 2.80
CA PRO A 227 -1.33 -6.38 3.82
C PRO A 227 -0.18 -5.45 4.20
N CYS A 228 0.30 -4.61 3.28
CA CYS A 228 1.41 -3.69 3.54
C CYS A 228 0.97 -2.28 3.95
N GLY A 229 -0.33 -2.00 3.99
CA GLY A 229 -0.90 -0.75 4.49
C GLY A 229 -0.87 0.44 3.52
N GLU A 230 -0.22 0.33 2.35
CA GLU A 230 -0.11 1.42 1.38
C GLU A 230 -1.38 1.65 0.56
N GLN A 231 -2.35 0.74 0.62
CA GLN A 231 -3.61 0.81 -0.11
C GLN A 231 -4.82 0.69 0.81
N PRO A 232 -5.28 1.80 1.38
CA PRO A 232 -6.62 1.88 1.96
C PRO A 232 -7.67 1.70 0.86
N LEU A 233 -8.54 0.70 1.00
CA LEU A 233 -9.48 0.31 -0.04
C LEU A 233 -10.87 0.05 0.56
N PRO A 234 -11.95 0.32 -0.20
CA PRO A 234 -13.30 -0.06 0.17
C PRO A 234 -13.50 -1.58 0.03
N PRO A 235 -14.63 -2.11 0.47
CA PRO A 235 -14.99 -3.51 0.22
C PRO A 235 -14.92 -3.87 -1.27
N ASN A 236 -14.33 -5.03 -1.58
CA ASN A 236 -13.97 -5.52 -2.92
C ASN A 236 -12.93 -4.66 -3.65
N GLY A 237 -12.33 -3.70 -2.98
CA GLY A 237 -11.33 -2.80 -3.56
C GLY A 237 -10.10 -3.54 -4.06
N ALA A 238 -9.57 -3.06 -5.18
CA ALA A 238 -8.35 -3.55 -5.79
C ALA A 238 -7.49 -2.38 -6.28
N CYS A 239 -6.17 -2.48 -6.10
CA CYS A 239 -5.25 -1.47 -6.61
C CYS A 239 -4.09 -2.08 -7.40
N LEU A 240 -3.83 -1.46 -8.55
CA LEU A 240 -2.74 -1.77 -9.44
C LEU A 240 -1.52 -0.91 -9.10
N LEU A 241 -0.36 -1.54 -8.82
CA LEU A 241 0.83 -0.83 -8.35
C LEU A 241 1.91 -0.69 -9.41
N GLY A 242 2.67 0.40 -9.34
CA GLY A 242 3.88 0.68 -10.10
C GLY A 242 4.80 1.63 -9.36
N SER A 243 6.06 1.73 -9.77
CA SER A 243 7.02 2.63 -9.11
C SER A 243 8.03 3.20 -10.11
N PHE A 244 8.33 4.49 -9.97
CA PHE A 244 9.43 5.13 -10.68
C PHE A 244 10.75 4.78 -9.98
N ASN A 245 11.69 4.22 -10.71
CA ASN A 245 13.05 4.02 -10.20
C ASN A 245 13.83 5.33 -10.36
N LEU A 246 13.98 6.06 -9.28
CA LEU A 246 14.58 7.40 -9.32
C LEU A 246 16.05 7.41 -9.72
N THR A 247 16.78 6.31 -9.54
CA THR A 247 18.19 6.21 -9.95
C THR A 247 18.39 6.36 -11.48
N LYS A 248 17.34 6.09 -12.27
CA LYS A 248 17.40 6.22 -13.74
C LYS A 248 17.25 7.64 -14.26
N TYR A 249 16.96 8.57 -13.37
CA TYR A 249 16.90 10.01 -13.65
C TYR A 249 18.17 10.76 -13.17
N ILE A 250 19.15 10.04 -12.61
CA ILE A 250 20.46 10.59 -12.29
C ILE A 250 21.31 10.61 -13.57
N VAL A 251 21.83 11.79 -13.90
CA VAL A 251 22.72 12.01 -15.04
C VAL A 251 23.96 12.73 -14.58
N GLU A 252 25.09 12.47 -15.23
CA GLU A 252 26.33 13.21 -14.97
C GLU A 252 26.36 14.49 -15.83
N HIS A 253 26.69 15.60 -15.18
CA HIS A 253 26.87 16.90 -15.81
C HIS A 253 28.07 17.61 -15.15
N ASP A 254 29.08 17.94 -15.94
CA ASP A 254 30.31 18.60 -15.47
C ASP A 254 30.97 17.87 -14.29
N GLY A 255 31.04 16.54 -14.34
CA GLY A 255 31.63 15.69 -13.28
C GLY A 255 30.83 15.62 -12.00
N LYS A 256 29.56 16.03 -12.00
CA LYS A 256 28.64 15.93 -10.87
C LYS A 256 27.35 15.21 -11.28
N TYR A 257 26.78 14.47 -10.35
CA TYR A 257 25.46 13.89 -10.56
C TYR A 257 24.37 14.93 -10.31
N VAL A 258 23.38 14.97 -11.20
CA VAL A 258 22.20 15.84 -11.10
C VAL A 258 20.93 15.03 -11.41
N PHE A 259 19.82 15.41 -10.79
CA PHE A 259 18.52 14.78 -11.06
C PHE A 259 17.86 15.44 -12.28
N ASN A 260 17.60 14.65 -13.32
CA ASN A 260 16.97 15.16 -14.55
C ASN A 260 15.43 15.11 -14.44
N MET A 261 14.86 16.17 -13.87
CA MET A 261 13.42 16.31 -13.68
C MET A 261 12.64 16.29 -15.01
N ASN A 262 13.21 16.72 -16.12
CA ASN A 262 12.56 16.72 -17.42
C ASN A 262 12.39 15.31 -17.98
N MET A 263 13.37 14.42 -17.77
CA MET A 263 13.20 13.00 -18.12
C MET A 263 12.03 12.39 -17.35
N LEU A 264 11.95 12.63 -16.03
CA LEU A 264 10.85 12.16 -15.21
C LEU A 264 9.49 12.66 -15.72
N ARG A 265 9.36 13.97 -15.99
CA ARG A 265 8.12 14.56 -16.55
C ARG A 265 7.73 13.94 -17.89
N ASN A 266 8.68 13.62 -18.73
CA ASN A 266 8.43 13.02 -20.04
C ASN A 266 7.95 11.56 -19.94
N ASP A 267 8.39 10.81 -18.93
CA ASP A 267 8.05 9.39 -18.77
C ASP A 267 6.68 9.20 -18.10
N ILE A 268 6.29 10.08 -17.18
CA ILE A 268 5.06 9.94 -16.37
C ILE A 268 3.81 9.71 -17.23
N PRO A 269 3.52 10.46 -18.30
CA PRO A 269 2.30 10.25 -19.08
C PRO A 269 2.22 8.85 -19.73
N TRP A 270 3.35 8.29 -20.09
CA TRP A 270 3.42 6.95 -20.66
C TRP A 270 3.17 5.86 -19.62
N VAL A 271 3.71 6.04 -18.41
CA VAL A 271 3.51 5.13 -17.30
C VAL A 271 2.04 5.13 -16.87
N VAL A 272 1.41 6.29 -16.71
CA VAL A 272 -0.01 6.42 -16.35
C VAL A 272 -0.89 5.75 -17.42
N ARG A 273 -0.62 5.98 -18.70
CA ARG A 273 -1.34 5.33 -19.82
C ARG A 273 -1.19 3.82 -19.78
N ALA A 274 0.02 3.33 -19.58
CA ALA A 274 0.29 1.90 -19.55
C ALA A 274 -0.44 1.22 -18.37
N MET A 275 -0.44 1.85 -17.20
CA MET A 275 -1.18 1.36 -16.03
C MET A 275 -2.69 1.39 -16.26
N ASP A 276 -3.24 2.45 -16.87
CA ASP A 276 -4.66 2.51 -17.25
C ASP A 276 -5.06 1.38 -18.22
N ASN A 277 -4.19 1.03 -19.17
CA ASN A 277 -4.43 -0.08 -20.08
C ASN A 277 -4.40 -1.45 -19.38
N VAL A 278 -3.58 -1.61 -18.33
CA VAL A 278 -3.57 -2.86 -17.52
C VAL A 278 -4.91 -3.04 -16.81
N VAL A 279 -5.55 -1.97 -16.33
CA VAL A 279 -6.90 -2.06 -15.72
C VAL A 279 -7.90 -2.72 -16.69
N ASP A 280 -7.84 -2.39 -17.98
CA ASP A 280 -8.74 -2.95 -18.98
C ASP A 280 -8.43 -4.42 -19.35
N ARG A 281 -7.16 -4.84 -19.23
CA ARG A 281 -6.65 -6.15 -19.66
C ARG A 281 -6.40 -7.14 -18.54
N ALA A 282 -6.60 -6.72 -17.32
CA ALA A 282 -6.33 -7.54 -16.13
C ALA A 282 -7.29 -8.72 -16.00
N THR A 283 -6.79 -9.81 -15.43
CA THR A 283 -7.62 -10.91 -14.92
C THR A 283 -7.91 -10.65 -13.44
N TYR A 284 -9.19 -10.69 -13.10
CA TYR A 284 -9.65 -10.43 -11.73
C TYR A 284 -10.07 -11.74 -11.06
N PRO A 285 -9.74 -11.93 -9.77
CA PRO A 285 -10.13 -13.12 -9.02
C PRO A 285 -11.65 -13.29 -8.84
N LEU A 286 -12.36 -12.18 -8.71
CA LEU A 286 -13.80 -12.13 -8.44
C LEU A 286 -14.48 -11.07 -9.33
N PRO A 287 -15.73 -11.33 -9.79
CA PRO A 287 -16.48 -10.36 -10.60
C PRO A 287 -16.66 -8.99 -9.93
N GLU A 288 -16.89 -8.97 -8.62
CA GLU A 288 -17.11 -7.73 -7.88
C GLU A 288 -15.81 -6.89 -7.73
N GLN A 289 -14.64 -7.55 -7.71
CA GLN A 289 -13.35 -6.88 -7.76
C GLN A 289 -13.09 -6.28 -9.15
N GLU A 290 -13.54 -6.96 -10.21
CA GLU A 290 -13.48 -6.43 -11.58
C GLU A 290 -14.38 -5.20 -11.74
N GLU A 291 -15.61 -5.28 -11.27
CA GLU A 291 -16.56 -4.19 -11.31
C GLU A 291 -16.04 -2.97 -10.56
N GLU A 292 -15.56 -3.17 -9.34
CA GLU A 292 -14.97 -2.11 -8.51
C GLU A 292 -13.77 -1.46 -9.21
N ALA A 293 -12.84 -2.27 -9.69
CA ALA A 293 -11.63 -1.78 -10.36
C ALA A 293 -11.94 -1.02 -11.65
N LYS A 294 -12.86 -1.50 -12.49
CA LYS A 294 -13.23 -0.84 -13.75
C LYS A 294 -14.05 0.42 -13.55
N ASN A 295 -14.92 0.46 -12.53
CA ASN A 295 -15.75 1.62 -12.24
C ASN A 295 -14.97 2.79 -11.65
N LYS A 296 -13.88 2.53 -10.93
CA LYS A 296 -13.06 3.54 -10.24
C LYS A 296 -11.69 3.76 -10.87
N ARG A 297 -11.17 2.77 -11.59
CA ARG A 297 -9.88 2.80 -12.29
C ARG A 297 -8.72 3.26 -11.40
N ARG A 298 -8.70 2.75 -10.16
CA ARG A 298 -7.70 3.07 -9.14
C ARG A 298 -6.36 2.46 -9.49
N MET A 299 -5.29 3.24 -9.34
CA MET A 299 -3.90 2.78 -9.40
C MET A 299 -3.07 3.40 -8.29
N GLY A 300 -1.90 2.84 -8.01
CA GLY A 300 -0.94 3.33 -7.03
C GLY A 300 0.45 3.38 -7.64
N LEU A 301 0.82 4.54 -8.18
CA LEU A 301 2.17 4.82 -8.64
C LEU A 301 2.97 5.45 -7.51
N GLY A 302 4.14 4.89 -7.24
CA GLY A 302 5.07 5.37 -6.22
C GLY A 302 6.48 5.49 -6.76
N VAL A 303 7.44 5.35 -5.84
CA VAL A 303 8.88 5.51 -6.12
C VAL A 303 9.67 4.34 -5.55
N THR A 304 10.86 4.10 -6.10
CA THR A 304 11.90 3.21 -5.57
C THR A 304 13.27 3.80 -5.88
N GLY A 305 14.30 3.40 -5.16
CA GLY A 305 15.65 3.96 -5.35
C GLY A 305 15.78 5.40 -4.85
N VAL A 306 14.93 5.84 -3.91
CA VAL A 306 14.92 7.23 -3.41
C VAL A 306 16.23 7.57 -2.71
N ALA A 307 16.67 6.73 -1.76
CA ALA A 307 17.92 6.93 -1.05
C ALA A 307 19.09 6.98 -2.03
N ASN A 308 19.27 5.94 -2.85
CA ASN A 308 20.36 5.90 -3.84
C ASN A 308 20.39 7.12 -4.78
N ALA A 309 19.21 7.57 -5.24
CA ALA A 309 19.15 8.69 -6.18
C ALA A 309 19.54 10.02 -5.54
N ILE A 310 19.06 10.30 -4.33
CA ILE A 310 19.32 11.60 -3.70
C ILE A 310 20.70 11.61 -3.03
N GLU A 311 21.17 10.49 -2.49
CA GLU A 311 22.53 10.36 -1.97
C GLU A 311 23.58 10.48 -3.08
N ALA A 312 23.27 10.03 -4.32
CA ALA A 312 24.14 10.29 -5.48
C ALA A 312 24.36 11.79 -5.76
N LEU A 313 23.43 12.65 -5.34
CA LEU A 313 23.59 14.11 -5.41
C LEU A 313 24.44 14.71 -4.27
N GLY A 314 24.87 13.87 -3.32
CA GLY A 314 25.67 14.27 -2.17
C GLY A 314 24.86 14.68 -0.93
N PHE A 315 23.58 14.26 -0.81
CA PHE A 315 22.73 14.63 0.31
C PHE A 315 22.32 13.40 1.13
N ASP A 316 22.68 13.41 2.40
CA ASP A 316 22.38 12.32 3.34
C ASP A 316 20.88 12.13 3.52
N TYR A 317 20.45 10.87 3.63
CA TYR A 317 19.07 10.51 3.87
C TYR A 317 18.47 11.24 5.07
N GLY A 318 17.31 11.87 4.89
CA GLY A 318 16.61 12.62 5.94
C GLY A 318 17.16 14.02 6.23
N SER A 319 18.27 14.45 5.62
CA SER A 319 18.79 15.82 5.75
C SER A 319 17.83 16.87 5.14
N ASP A 320 18.00 18.14 5.46
CA ASP A 320 17.13 19.21 4.95
C ASP A 320 17.15 19.30 3.42
N ASP A 321 18.32 19.16 2.80
CA ASP A 321 18.46 19.16 1.35
C ASP A 321 17.85 17.90 0.72
N PHE A 322 18.04 16.71 1.34
CA PHE A 322 17.37 15.50 0.92
C PHE A 322 15.84 15.68 0.91
N ILE A 323 15.28 16.19 2.00
CA ILE A 323 13.84 16.43 2.16
C ILE A 323 13.32 17.39 1.11
N ARG A 324 14.04 18.50 0.85
CA ARG A 324 13.64 19.49 -0.16
C ARG A 324 13.61 18.90 -1.57
N ILE A 325 14.66 18.16 -1.96
CA ILE A 325 14.72 17.52 -3.28
C ILE A 325 13.64 16.43 -3.42
N PHE A 326 13.46 15.62 -2.37
CA PHE A 326 12.44 14.60 -2.37
C PHE A 326 11.03 15.19 -2.47
N GLU A 327 10.77 16.32 -1.82
CA GLU A 327 9.52 17.06 -1.94
C GLU A 327 9.26 17.53 -3.37
N ASP A 328 10.25 18.12 -4.04
CA ASP A 328 10.16 18.56 -5.44
C ASP A 328 9.88 17.40 -6.40
N ILE A 329 10.50 16.25 -6.17
CA ILE A 329 10.27 15.02 -6.95
C ILE A 329 8.84 14.54 -6.76
N MET A 330 8.37 14.40 -5.51
CA MET A 330 7.03 13.91 -5.21
C MET A 330 5.94 14.86 -5.69
N ALA A 331 6.13 16.17 -5.57
CA ALA A 331 5.24 17.18 -6.12
C ALA A 331 5.13 17.05 -7.65
N THR A 332 6.27 16.88 -8.33
CA THR A 332 6.29 16.69 -9.79
C THR A 332 5.55 15.40 -10.18
N ILE A 333 5.80 14.29 -9.50
CA ILE A 333 5.10 13.02 -9.79
C ILE A 333 3.60 13.18 -9.60
N ARG A 334 3.15 13.79 -8.49
CA ARG A 334 1.73 14.04 -8.26
C ARG A 334 1.11 14.85 -9.40
N ASP A 335 1.69 16.00 -9.69
CA ASP A 335 1.10 16.93 -10.63
C ASP A 335 1.05 16.37 -12.05
N GLU A 336 2.13 15.75 -12.51
CA GLU A 336 2.19 15.18 -13.86
C GLU A 336 1.35 13.89 -13.99
N CYS A 337 1.20 13.07 -12.96
CA CYS A 337 0.27 11.93 -12.97
C CYS A 337 -1.18 12.41 -13.10
N TYR A 338 -1.56 13.44 -12.35
CA TYR A 338 -2.91 14.02 -12.44
C TYR A 338 -3.17 14.64 -13.81
N LYS A 339 -2.24 15.42 -14.37
CA LYS A 339 -2.33 15.97 -15.75
C LYS A 339 -2.45 14.85 -16.78
N ALA A 340 -1.65 13.80 -16.68
CA ALA A 340 -1.71 12.66 -17.58
C ALA A 340 -3.07 11.94 -17.53
N SER A 341 -3.64 11.77 -16.34
CA SER A 341 -4.96 11.15 -16.17
C SER A 341 -6.09 12.02 -16.70
N ILE A 342 -5.97 13.35 -16.62
CA ILE A 342 -6.90 14.30 -17.28
C ILE A 342 -6.81 14.16 -18.80
N GLU A 343 -5.62 14.10 -19.40
CA GLU A 343 -5.47 13.90 -20.85
C GLU A 343 -6.06 12.56 -21.29
N LEU A 344 -5.90 11.50 -20.48
CA LEU A 344 -6.57 10.22 -20.74
C LEU A 344 -8.10 10.34 -20.64
N ALA A 345 -8.62 11.15 -19.73
CA ALA A 345 -10.05 11.39 -19.66
C ALA A 345 -10.60 12.12 -20.90
N LYS A 346 -9.85 13.06 -21.47
CA LYS A 346 -10.19 13.73 -22.74
C LYS A 346 -10.21 12.75 -23.91
N GLU A 347 -9.33 11.73 -23.90
CA GLU A 347 -9.20 10.75 -24.99
C GLU A 347 -10.16 9.55 -24.83
N LYS A 348 -10.27 8.99 -23.62
CA LYS A 348 -10.95 7.70 -23.34
C LYS A 348 -12.19 7.85 -22.47
N GLY A 349 -12.51 9.06 -22.04
CA GLY A 349 -13.58 9.32 -21.06
C GLY A 349 -13.09 9.21 -19.60
N LYS A 350 -13.78 9.90 -18.73
CA LYS A 350 -13.56 9.85 -17.28
C LYS A 350 -13.92 8.48 -16.70
N PHE A 351 -13.45 8.15 -15.47
CA PHE A 351 -13.86 6.92 -14.83
C PHE A 351 -15.37 6.89 -14.56
N PRO A 352 -16.04 5.72 -14.63
CA PRO A 352 -17.52 5.63 -14.63
C PRO A 352 -18.21 6.31 -13.44
N LEU A 353 -17.66 6.20 -12.23
CA LEU A 353 -18.25 6.78 -11.02
C LEU A 353 -17.84 8.24 -10.74
N PHE A 354 -17.16 8.90 -11.68
CA PHE A 354 -16.76 10.29 -11.50
C PHE A 354 -17.96 11.23 -11.29
N LYS A 355 -17.89 11.99 -10.18
CA LYS A 355 -18.81 13.11 -9.88
C LYS A 355 -17.98 14.36 -9.53
N LYS A 356 -18.60 15.54 -9.59
CA LYS A 356 -17.92 16.81 -9.23
C LYS A 356 -17.53 16.87 -7.75
N ASP A 357 -18.21 16.09 -6.91
CA ASP A 357 -17.86 15.90 -5.48
C ASP A 357 -16.43 15.40 -5.28
N TYR A 358 -15.82 14.77 -6.30
CA TYR A 358 -14.39 14.41 -6.31
C TYR A 358 -13.49 15.59 -5.90
N LEU A 359 -13.82 16.80 -6.33
CA LEU A 359 -13.03 18.02 -6.07
C LEU A 359 -13.18 18.55 -4.63
N THR A 360 -14.10 17.99 -3.84
CA THR A 360 -14.30 18.37 -2.42
C THR A 360 -13.59 17.42 -1.45
N SER A 361 -12.92 16.37 -1.95
CA SER A 361 -12.11 15.48 -1.11
C SER A 361 -10.93 16.23 -0.48
N GLY A 362 -10.52 15.78 0.72
CA GLY A 362 -9.40 16.41 1.41
C GLY A 362 -8.09 16.34 0.62
N PHE A 363 -7.88 15.30 -0.22
CA PHE A 363 -6.70 15.24 -1.06
C PHE A 363 -6.84 16.10 -2.32
N ALA A 364 -7.95 16.02 -3.08
CA ALA A 364 -8.12 16.81 -4.30
C ALA A 364 -8.04 18.31 -4.03
N MET A 365 -8.45 18.78 -2.85
CA MET A 365 -8.29 20.18 -2.45
C MET A 365 -6.83 20.62 -2.29
N THR A 366 -5.88 19.71 -2.12
CA THR A 366 -4.43 20.03 -2.05
C THR A 366 -3.77 20.15 -3.43
N LEU A 367 -4.46 19.76 -4.50
CA LEU A 367 -3.95 19.88 -5.86
C LEU A 367 -3.86 21.35 -6.30
N PRO A 368 -2.87 21.70 -7.15
CA PRO A 368 -2.81 23.01 -7.79
C PRO A 368 -4.13 23.43 -8.45
N ILE A 369 -4.44 24.71 -8.39
CA ILE A 369 -5.72 25.23 -8.89
C ILE A 369 -5.92 24.96 -10.37
N GLU A 370 -4.85 24.96 -11.17
CA GLU A 370 -4.87 24.65 -12.59
C GLU A 370 -5.33 23.22 -12.85
N ILE A 371 -4.81 22.25 -12.07
CA ILE A 371 -5.20 20.83 -12.15
C ILE A 371 -6.66 20.66 -11.74
N ARG A 372 -7.08 21.30 -10.64
CA ARG A 372 -8.47 21.25 -10.18
C ARG A 372 -9.44 21.82 -11.21
N THR A 373 -9.07 22.90 -11.86
CA THR A 373 -9.86 23.53 -12.94
C THR A 373 -10.01 22.60 -14.14
N GLU A 374 -8.94 21.94 -14.55
CA GLU A 374 -8.98 20.96 -15.64
C GLU A 374 -9.82 19.73 -15.28
N ILE A 375 -9.73 19.22 -14.03
CA ILE A 375 -10.61 18.13 -13.56
C ILE A 375 -12.08 18.57 -13.56
N ALA A 376 -12.39 19.78 -13.13
CA ALA A 376 -13.76 20.31 -13.15
C ALA A 376 -14.35 20.35 -14.56
N LYS A 377 -13.52 20.64 -15.55
CA LYS A 377 -13.91 20.81 -16.96
C LYS A 377 -14.00 19.46 -17.70
N TYR A 378 -13.03 18.61 -17.57
CA TYR A 378 -12.88 17.39 -18.38
C TYR A 378 -13.10 16.09 -17.60
N GLY A 379 -13.11 16.15 -16.27
CA GLY A 379 -13.04 14.98 -15.42
C GLY A 379 -11.62 14.40 -15.35
N ILE A 380 -11.49 13.22 -14.77
CA ILE A 380 -10.23 12.49 -14.65
C ILE A 380 -10.45 10.99 -14.96
N ARG A 381 -9.47 10.33 -15.55
CA ARG A 381 -9.57 8.92 -15.98
C ARG A 381 -9.47 7.93 -14.84
N ASN A 382 -8.69 8.25 -13.81
CA ASN A 382 -8.37 7.37 -12.69
C ASN A 382 -8.74 8.06 -11.38
N SER A 383 -9.43 7.38 -10.47
CA SER A 383 -9.89 7.97 -9.21
C SER A 383 -8.75 8.23 -8.22
N HIS A 384 -7.77 7.34 -8.18
CA HIS A 384 -6.54 7.45 -7.42
C HIS A 384 -5.37 7.09 -8.32
N LEU A 385 -4.24 7.71 -8.10
CA LEU A 385 -3.06 7.58 -8.94
C LEU A 385 -1.80 7.20 -8.17
N LEU A 386 -1.70 7.52 -6.87
CA LEU A 386 -0.44 7.58 -6.16
C LEU A 386 -0.45 6.77 -4.87
N SER A 387 0.62 5.98 -4.66
CA SER A 387 0.85 5.21 -3.45
C SER A 387 2.31 4.79 -3.37
N VAL A 388 2.90 4.75 -2.19
CA VAL A 388 4.26 4.24 -2.02
C VAL A 388 4.22 2.82 -1.48
N ALA A 389 4.44 1.86 -2.39
CA ALA A 389 4.56 0.44 -2.06
C ALA A 389 5.95 0.10 -1.52
N PRO A 390 6.12 -1.03 -0.78
CA PRO A 390 7.43 -1.45 -0.24
C PRO A 390 8.49 -1.72 -1.31
N THR A 391 8.10 -2.12 -2.50
CA THR A 391 8.95 -2.42 -3.68
C THR A 391 10.05 -3.48 -3.49
N GLY A 392 10.03 -4.26 -2.39
CA GLY A 392 11.10 -5.18 -2.03
C GLY A 392 11.57 -6.12 -3.16
N THR A 393 10.64 -6.74 -3.91
CA THR A 393 10.99 -7.62 -5.03
C THR A 393 11.43 -6.85 -6.27
N ILE A 394 10.77 -5.73 -6.59
CA ILE A 394 11.08 -4.98 -7.81
C ILE A 394 12.36 -4.15 -7.68
N SER A 395 12.77 -3.74 -6.47
CA SER A 395 14.06 -3.11 -6.23
C SER A 395 15.22 -4.04 -6.58
N LEU A 396 15.08 -5.33 -6.27
CA LEU A 396 16.05 -6.35 -6.68
C LEU A 396 16.12 -6.53 -8.19
N SER A 397 14.96 -6.62 -8.86
CA SER A 397 14.89 -6.69 -10.32
C SER A 397 15.35 -5.38 -11.00
N ALA A 398 15.43 -4.29 -10.24
CA ALA A 398 16.00 -3.02 -10.62
C ALA A 398 17.50 -2.90 -10.25
N ASP A 399 18.14 -4.03 -10.01
CA ASP A 399 19.56 -4.12 -9.75
C ASP A 399 19.94 -3.69 -8.31
N ASN A 400 19.11 -4.09 -7.34
CA ASN A 400 19.27 -3.85 -5.91
C ASN A 400 19.32 -2.36 -5.51
N VAL A 401 18.41 -1.56 -6.07
CA VAL A 401 18.19 -0.18 -5.59
C VAL A 401 17.50 -0.17 -4.24
N SER A 402 17.60 0.92 -3.49
CA SER A 402 16.86 1.11 -2.23
C SER A 402 15.34 0.95 -2.43
N SER A 403 14.67 0.24 -1.52
CA SER A 403 13.25 -0.11 -1.66
C SER A 403 12.34 1.05 -1.29
N GLY A 404 11.41 1.43 -2.17
CA GLY A 404 10.43 2.48 -1.89
C GLY A 404 11.08 3.78 -1.44
N ILE A 405 10.69 4.23 -0.25
CA ILE A 405 11.25 5.37 0.46
C ILE A 405 12.16 4.95 1.62
N GLU A 406 12.60 3.70 1.62
CA GLU A 406 13.54 3.22 2.65
C GLU A 406 14.95 3.76 2.41
N PRO A 407 15.75 3.92 3.49
CA PRO A 407 17.19 4.14 3.35
C PRO A 407 17.88 2.90 2.76
N VAL A 408 19.15 3.01 2.45
CA VAL A 408 19.98 1.85 2.11
C VAL A 408 20.05 0.93 3.33
N PHE A 409 19.72 -0.34 3.14
CA PHE A 409 19.78 -1.32 4.23
C PHE A 409 21.21 -1.63 4.63
N ASN A 410 22.04 -2.00 3.67
CA ASN A 410 23.48 -2.22 3.81
C ASN A 410 24.12 -2.10 2.43
N TYR A 411 25.39 -1.70 2.37
CA TYR A 411 26.13 -1.52 1.11
C TYR A 411 26.57 -2.82 0.46
N GLY A 412 26.73 -3.89 1.21
CA GLY A 412 26.97 -5.24 0.72
C GLY A 412 26.50 -6.25 1.75
N TYR A 413 25.81 -7.29 1.32
CA TYR A 413 25.33 -8.36 2.18
C TYR A 413 25.14 -9.67 1.44
N ASP A 414 25.22 -10.77 2.18
CA ASP A 414 24.95 -12.09 1.65
C ASP A 414 23.46 -12.39 1.73
N ARG A 415 22.89 -12.78 0.61
CA ARG A 415 21.47 -13.08 0.46
C ARG A 415 21.25 -14.55 0.14
N THR A 416 20.42 -15.21 0.92
CA THR A 416 19.95 -16.57 0.63
C THR A 416 18.71 -16.50 -0.28
N ILE A 417 18.85 -17.07 -1.47
CA ILE A 417 17.80 -17.16 -2.49
C ILE A 417 17.31 -18.59 -2.55
N GLN A 418 16.01 -18.81 -2.38
CA GLN A 418 15.41 -20.13 -2.57
C GLN A 418 15.27 -20.44 -4.05
N THR A 419 15.97 -21.44 -4.55
CA THR A 419 15.88 -21.93 -5.93
C THR A 419 15.20 -23.30 -5.97
N PHE A 420 14.91 -23.77 -7.18
CA PHE A 420 14.32 -25.11 -7.36
C PHE A 420 15.26 -26.24 -6.88
N ASP A 421 16.57 -26.01 -6.96
CA ASP A 421 17.60 -26.98 -6.56
C ASP A 421 18.07 -26.81 -5.10
N GLY A 422 17.42 -25.91 -4.35
CA GLY A 422 17.74 -25.59 -2.95
C GLY A 422 18.18 -24.13 -2.75
N PRO A 423 18.50 -23.74 -1.50
CA PRO A 423 18.93 -22.39 -1.19
C PRO A 423 20.35 -22.14 -1.73
N ILE A 424 20.56 -21.01 -2.40
CA ILE A 424 21.87 -20.50 -2.77
C ILE A 424 22.13 -19.18 -2.06
N THR A 425 23.38 -18.91 -1.71
CA THR A 425 23.79 -17.63 -1.11
C THR A 425 24.58 -16.84 -2.15
N GLU A 426 24.14 -15.60 -2.41
CA GLU A 426 24.79 -14.65 -3.32
C GLU A 426 25.14 -13.38 -2.57
N HIS A 427 26.33 -12.84 -2.83
CA HIS A 427 26.73 -11.53 -2.36
C HIS A 427 26.07 -10.48 -3.25
N VAL A 428 25.44 -9.46 -2.64
CA VAL A 428 24.73 -8.40 -3.35
C VAL A 428 25.19 -7.06 -2.84
N ASP A 429 25.71 -6.23 -3.76
CA ASP A 429 26.05 -4.85 -3.48
C ASP A 429 24.87 -3.91 -3.72
N ASP A 430 24.80 -2.83 -2.93
CA ASP A 430 23.85 -1.74 -3.15
C ASP A 430 24.11 -1.04 -4.48
N TYR A 431 23.03 -0.67 -5.18
CA TYR A 431 23.11 -0.02 -6.48
C TYR A 431 23.85 1.33 -6.41
N GLY A 432 23.52 2.18 -5.43
CA GLY A 432 24.11 3.50 -5.31
C GLY A 432 25.60 3.43 -5.00
N TYR A 433 26.02 2.48 -4.17
CA TYR A 433 27.44 2.24 -3.88
C TYR A 433 28.18 1.77 -5.13
N ARG A 434 27.64 0.80 -5.86
CA ARG A 434 28.29 0.22 -7.04
C ARG A 434 28.36 1.21 -8.22
N GLU A 435 27.26 1.90 -8.51
CA GLU A 435 27.14 2.73 -9.72
C GLU A 435 27.58 4.19 -9.51
N PHE A 436 27.37 4.74 -8.31
CA PHE A 436 27.69 6.15 -8.02
C PHE A 436 28.84 6.31 -7.05
N GLY A 437 29.34 5.23 -6.45
CA GLY A 437 30.43 5.26 -5.46
C GLY A 437 30.01 5.90 -4.12
N VAL A 438 28.70 6.00 -3.84
CA VAL A 438 28.17 6.75 -2.70
C VAL A 438 27.93 5.83 -1.51
N LYS A 439 28.36 6.29 -0.33
CA LYS A 439 28.01 5.71 0.98
C LYS A 439 27.40 6.80 1.84
N GLY A 440 26.10 6.71 2.07
CA GLY A 440 25.36 7.48 3.08
C GLY A 440 25.27 6.73 4.41
N LYS A 441 24.24 6.97 5.18
CA LYS A 441 23.91 6.22 6.39
C LYS A 441 23.05 5.02 6.06
N THR A 442 23.36 3.87 6.68
CA THR A 442 22.51 2.68 6.60
C THR A 442 21.27 2.84 7.47
N ALA A 443 20.28 1.94 7.28
CA ALA A 443 19.03 1.97 8.03
C ALA A 443 19.21 2.00 9.56
N ASP A 444 20.23 1.30 10.07
CA ASP A 444 20.49 1.19 11.51
C ASP A 444 21.22 2.43 12.10
N GLU A 445 21.78 3.29 11.24
CA GLU A 445 22.49 4.50 11.64
C GLU A 445 21.60 5.76 11.66
N LEU A 446 20.37 5.63 11.17
CA LEU A 446 19.40 6.73 11.07
C LEU A 446 18.58 6.88 12.34
N SER A 447 18.20 8.12 12.64
CA SER A 447 17.27 8.41 13.71
C SER A 447 15.82 8.12 13.28
N VAL A 448 14.96 7.82 14.27
CA VAL A 448 13.48 7.74 14.04
C VAL A 448 12.95 9.01 13.36
N PHE A 449 13.53 10.17 13.70
CA PHE A 449 13.13 11.46 13.15
C PHE A 449 13.39 11.54 11.62
N ASP A 450 14.53 11.03 11.14
CA ASP A 450 14.84 10.97 9.70
C ASP A 450 13.83 10.12 8.93
N HIS A 451 13.49 8.95 9.47
CA HIS A 451 12.44 8.10 8.90
C HIS A 451 11.09 8.80 8.82
N VAL A 452 10.68 9.49 9.89
CA VAL A 452 9.39 10.19 9.96
C VAL A 452 9.35 11.38 9.01
N ARG A 453 10.45 12.12 8.85
CA ARG A 453 10.55 13.25 7.90
C ARG A 453 10.29 12.79 6.46
N VAL A 454 10.95 11.73 6.02
CA VAL A 454 10.78 11.19 4.67
C VAL A 454 9.36 10.67 4.46
N LEU A 455 8.79 9.93 5.43
CA LEU A 455 7.41 9.48 5.38
C LEU A 455 6.41 10.65 5.30
N ASN A 456 6.64 11.70 6.09
CA ASN A 456 5.79 12.90 6.09
C ASN A 456 5.76 13.57 4.72
N VAL A 457 6.91 13.71 4.05
CA VAL A 457 6.93 14.22 2.66
C VAL A 457 6.13 13.33 1.75
N ALA A 458 6.43 12.04 1.68
CA ALA A 458 5.74 11.11 0.79
C ALA A 458 4.22 11.14 0.99
N SER A 459 3.75 11.11 2.24
CA SER A 459 2.33 11.05 2.60
C SER A 459 1.51 12.30 2.21
N ARG A 460 2.16 13.43 2.00
CA ARG A 460 1.50 14.66 1.53
C ARG A 460 1.19 14.65 0.04
N TYR A 461 1.92 13.86 -0.72
CA TYR A 461 1.86 13.86 -2.19
C TYR A 461 1.21 12.61 -2.79
N VAL A 462 0.70 11.69 -1.96
CA VAL A 462 -0.03 10.51 -2.44
C VAL A 462 -1.51 10.59 -2.03
N ASP A 463 -2.37 10.09 -2.90
CA ASP A 463 -3.83 10.03 -2.68
C ASP A 463 -4.31 8.71 -2.06
N SER A 464 -3.38 7.78 -1.85
CA SER A 464 -3.57 6.56 -1.05
C SER A 464 -2.68 6.64 0.20
N ALA A 465 -1.82 5.65 0.45
CA ALA A 465 -0.93 5.67 1.61
C ALA A 465 0.52 5.29 1.25
N CYS A 466 1.38 5.29 2.26
CA CYS A 466 2.79 4.90 2.13
C CYS A 466 3.09 3.73 3.05
N SER A 467 3.83 2.75 2.55
CA SER A 467 4.47 1.72 3.36
C SER A 467 5.89 2.15 3.71
N LYS A 468 6.24 2.10 4.98
CA LYS A 468 7.60 2.39 5.45
C LYS A 468 7.92 1.65 6.74
N THR A 469 9.13 1.11 6.79
CA THR A 469 9.73 0.57 8.01
C THR A 469 10.48 1.71 8.75
N CYS A 470 10.39 1.72 10.06
CA CYS A 470 11.21 2.56 10.92
C CYS A 470 12.16 1.64 11.70
N ASN A 471 13.40 1.56 11.26
CA ASN A 471 14.43 0.83 11.99
C ASN A 471 14.89 1.66 13.19
N VAL A 472 15.10 1.01 14.30
CA VAL A 472 15.63 1.63 15.52
C VAL A 472 16.85 0.85 15.98
N GLY A 473 17.90 1.56 16.42
CA GLY A 473 19.10 0.96 16.98
C GLY A 473 18.83 0.39 18.37
N ASP A 474 19.69 -0.51 18.83
CA ASP A 474 19.60 -1.18 20.13
C ASP A 474 19.65 -0.23 21.34
N ASN A 475 20.10 1.00 21.12
CA ASN A 475 20.19 2.06 22.15
C ASN A 475 18.87 2.83 22.37
N VAL A 476 17.84 2.60 21.54
CA VAL A 476 16.53 3.24 21.71
C VAL A 476 15.77 2.48 22.80
N THR A 477 15.25 3.20 23.77
CA THR A 477 14.48 2.66 24.91
C THR A 477 13.03 3.12 24.87
N TRP A 478 12.17 2.35 25.51
CA TRP A 478 10.75 2.70 25.71
C TRP A 478 10.57 4.04 26.42
#